data_1df774bdc04d5017f64a9dc30d754780
#
_entry.id   1df774bdc04d5017f64a9dc30d754780
#
_cell.length_a   1.000
_cell.length_b   1.000
_cell.length_c   1.000
_cell.angle_alpha   90.00
_cell.angle_beta   90.00
_cell.angle_gamma   90.00
#
_symmetry.space_group_name_H-M   'P 1'
#
loop_
_entity.id
_entity.type
_entity.pdbx_description
1 polymer ?
#
loop_
_entity_poly.entity_id
_entity_poly.type
_entity_poly.pdbx_seq_one_letter_code
_entity_poly.pdbx_strand_id
1 'polypeptide(L)'
;MSLEDKENIVHEYKDIIQLEDREEISYLLSFLSSEQREAVILRFGEQLEFQEIAKVMGCNMRTAQSRVRNALKIMRKEQENGR
;
A
#
# COMPACT_ATOMS: atom_id res chain seq x y z
N MET A 1 5.84 -4.03 17.60
CA MET A 1 6.15 -2.92 16.71
C MET A 1 5.52 -3.10 15.35
N SER A 2 5.87 -4.17 14.65
CA SER A 2 5.28 -4.37 13.33
C SER A 2 3.77 -4.55 13.39
N LEU A 3 3.25 -5.11 14.47
CA LEU A 3 1.81 -5.27 14.63
C LEU A 3 1.10 -3.94 14.77
N GLU A 4 1.70 -3.02 15.52
CA GLU A 4 1.14 -1.69 15.67
C GLU A 4 1.16 -0.94 14.35
N ASP A 5 2.28 -1.04 13.62
CA ASP A 5 2.38 -0.38 12.32
C ASP A 5 1.36 -0.93 11.34
N LYS A 6 1.16 -2.24 11.37
CA LYS A 6 0.18 -2.89 10.51
C LYS A 6 -1.22 -2.41 10.82
N GLU A 7 -1.55 -2.33 12.11
CA GLU A 7 -2.86 -1.85 12.52
C GLU A 7 -3.07 -0.40 12.16
N ASN A 8 -2.04 0.41 12.33
CA ASN A 8 -2.13 1.83 11.99
C ASN A 8 -2.37 2.02 10.51
N ILE A 9 -1.68 1.26 9.66
CA ILE A 9 -1.87 1.38 8.22
C ILE A 9 -3.29 0.99 7.84
N VAL A 10 -3.78 -0.14 8.36
CA VAL A 10 -5.13 -0.61 8.05
C VAL A 10 -6.16 0.41 8.54
N HIS A 11 -6.00 0.89 9.78
CA HIS A 11 -6.95 1.81 10.36
C HIS A 11 -6.98 3.14 9.62
N GLU A 12 -5.82 3.65 9.27
CA GLU A 12 -5.67 4.95 8.65
C GLU A 12 -6.19 4.99 7.21
N TYR A 13 -6.00 3.90 6.46
CA TYR A 13 -6.34 3.85 5.04
C TYR A 13 -7.37 2.77 4.72
N LYS A 14 -8.24 2.51 5.68
CA LYS A 14 -9.23 1.45 5.56
C LYS A 14 -10.10 1.60 4.32
N ASP A 15 -10.48 2.82 3.99
CA ASP A 15 -11.35 3.08 2.85
C ASP A 15 -10.70 2.60 1.55
N ILE A 16 -9.41 2.87 1.40
CA ILE A 16 -8.68 2.50 0.20
C ILE A 16 -8.42 1.00 0.16
N ILE A 17 -8.06 0.43 1.30
CA ILE A 17 -7.73 -0.99 1.39
C ILE A 17 -8.94 -1.85 1.04
N GLN A 18 -10.14 -1.37 1.32
CA GLN A 18 -11.36 -2.14 1.09
C GLN A 18 -12.03 -1.85 -0.24
N LEU A 19 -11.36 -1.12 -1.14
CA LEU A 19 -11.92 -0.88 -2.46
C LEU A 19 -12.11 -2.21 -3.20
N GLU A 20 -13.26 -2.35 -3.86
CA GLU A 20 -13.56 -3.54 -4.64
C GLU A 20 -13.63 -3.24 -6.13
N ASP A 21 -13.73 -1.96 -6.49
CA ASP A 21 -13.81 -1.53 -7.88
C ASP A 21 -12.43 -1.64 -8.53
N ARG A 22 -12.30 -2.58 -9.46
CA ARG A 22 -11.02 -2.82 -10.13
C ARG A 22 -10.53 -1.63 -10.93
N GLU A 23 -11.44 -0.92 -11.56
CA GLU A 23 -11.08 0.24 -12.36
C GLU A 23 -10.55 1.36 -11.47
N GLU A 24 -11.18 1.57 -10.33
CA GLU A 24 -10.73 2.58 -9.40
C GLU A 24 -9.37 2.22 -8.81
N ILE A 25 -9.18 0.96 -8.44
CA ILE A 25 -7.91 0.50 -7.91
C ILE A 25 -6.81 0.69 -8.95
N SER A 26 -7.08 0.28 -10.18
CA SER A 26 -6.11 0.41 -11.25
C SER A 26 -5.75 1.87 -11.51
N TYR A 27 -6.75 2.73 -11.49
CA TYR A 27 -6.55 4.16 -11.65
C TYR A 27 -5.64 4.72 -10.55
N LEU A 28 -5.93 4.36 -9.29
CA LEU A 28 -5.13 4.86 -8.17
C LEU A 28 -3.71 4.33 -8.21
N LEU A 29 -3.55 3.05 -8.57
CA LEU A 29 -2.22 2.47 -8.66
C LEU A 29 -1.36 3.15 -9.72
N SER A 30 -1.98 3.73 -10.74
CA SER A 30 -1.25 4.37 -11.82
C SER A 30 -0.48 5.60 -11.38
N PHE A 31 -0.80 6.16 -10.21
CA PHE A 31 -0.08 7.33 -9.69
C PHE A 31 1.16 6.95 -8.89
N LEU A 32 1.38 5.67 -8.66
CA LEU A 32 2.47 5.20 -7.80
C LEU A 32 3.72 4.93 -8.62
N SER A 33 4.88 5.08 -7.97
CA SER A 33 6.11 4.58 -8.57
C SER A 33 6.03 3.06 -8.65
N SER A 34 6.90 2.44 -9.45
CA SER A 34 6.85 1.00 -9.58
C SER A 34 7.11 0.30 -8.25
N GLU A 35 7.98 0.87 -7.41
CA GLU A 35 8.28 0.29 -6.11
C GLU A 35 7.11 0.42 -5.15
N GLN A 36 6.46 1.57 -5.14
CA GLN A 36 5.28 1.77 -4.30
C GLN A 36 4.14 0.85 -4.73
N ARG A 37 3.95 0.73 -6.04
CA ARG A 37 2.89 -0.12 -6.59
C ARG A 37 3.14 -1.57 -6.22
N GLU A 38 4.37 -2.03 -6.41
CA GLU A 38 4.72 -3.40 -6.07
C GLU A 38 4.49 -3.69 -4.60
N ALA A 39 4.91 -2.76 -3.72
CA ALA A 39 4.75 -2.96 -2.29
C ALA A 39 3.28 -3.09 -1.90
N VAL A 40 2.43 -2.24 -2.46
CA VAL A 40 0.99 -2.29 -2.17
C VAL A 40 0.39 -3.59 -2.68
N ILE A 41 0.74 -3.99 -3.89
CA ILE A 41 0.22 -5.22 -4.47
C ILE A 41 0.64 -6.43 -3.63
N LEU A 42 1.90 -6.47 -3.20
CA LEU A 42 2.37 -7.56 -2.37
C LEU A 42 1.67 -7.59 -1.02
N ARG A 43 1.43 -6.41 -0.44
CA ARG A 43 0.83 -6.34 0.89
C ARG A 43 -0.65 -6.71 0.88
N PHE A 44 -1.41 -6.18 -0.05
CA PHE A 44 -2.86 -6.33 -0.04
C PHE A 44 -3.38 -7.30 -1.08
N GLY A 45 -2.67 -7.48 -2.18
CA GLY A 45 -3.03 -8.47 -3.19
C GLY A 45 -2.57 -9.86 -2.81
N GLU A 46 -1.29 -9.99 -2.45
CA GLU A 46 -0.69 -11.27 -2.07
C GLU A 46 -0.77 -11.52 -0.57
N GLN A 47 -1.16 -10.52 0.20
CA GLN A 47 -1.34 -10.60 1.65
C GLN A 47 -0.05 -10.98 2.38
N LEU A 48 1.07 -10.46 1.91
CA LEU A 48 2.37 -10.73 2.53
C LEU A 48 2.60 -9.81 3.73
N GLU A 49 3.34 -10.33 4.70
CA GLU A 49 3.80 -9.52 5.82
C GLU A 49 4.96 -8.65 5.35
N PHE A 50 5.20 -7.55 6.07
CA PHE A 50 6.26 -6.61 5.68
C PHE A 50 7.62 -7.27 5.61
N GLN A 51 7.86 -8.24 6.48
CA GLN A 51 9.10 -8.97 6.46
C GLN A 51 9.29 -9.73 5.15
N GLU A 52 8.21 -10.30 4.64
CA GLU A 52 8.24 -11.03 3.38
C GLU A 52 8.38 -10.07 2.20
N ILE A 53 7.68 -8.94 2.27
CA ILE A 53 7.80 -7.93 1.22
C ILE A 53 9.23 -7.43 1.13
N ALA A 54 9.86 -7.20 2.28
CA ALA A 54 11.25 -6.76 2.31
C ALA A 54 12.16 -7.74 1.59
N LYS A 55 11.94 -9.03 1.80
CA LYS A 55 12.73 -10.06 1.12
C LYS A 55 12.51 -10.06 -0.39
N VAL A 56 11.26 -9.98 -0.79
CA VAL A 56 10.92 -9.97 -2.21
C VAL A 56 11.53 -8.76 -2.91
N MET A 57 11.47 -7.61 -2.28
CA MET A 57 11.90 -6.36 -2.89
C MET A 57 13.37 -6.04 -2.63
N GLY A 58 14.06 -6.86 -1.83
CA GLY A 58 15.47 -6.63 -1.54
C GLY A 58 15.71 -5.38 -0.71
N CYS A 59 14.86 -5.10 0.25
CA CYS A 59 15.01 -3.95 1.13
C CYS A 59 14.77 -4.39 2.57
N ASN A 60 14.91 -3.46 3.51
CA ASN A 60 14.60 -3.80 4.89
C ASN A 60 13.11 -3.58 5.16
N MET A 61 12.65 -4.07 6.31
CA MET A 61 11.24 -4.03 6.64
C MET A 61 10.72 -2.60 6.78
N ARG A 62 11.54 -1.72 7.31
CA ARG A 62 11.13 -0.31 7.48
C ARG A 62 10.89 0.34 6.12
N THR A 63 11.74 0.05 5.15
CA THR A 63 11.55 0.57 3.81
C THR A 63 10.29 0.03 3.18
N ALA A 64 10.02 -1.27 3.38
CA ALA A 64 8.79 -1.88 2.87
C ALA A 64 7.55 -1.19 3.47
N GLN A 65 7.58 -0.95 4.77
CA GLN A 65 6.48 -0.26 5.45
C GLN A 65 6.29 1.15 4.90
N SER A 66 7.40 1.87 4.71
CA SER A 66 7.33 3.23 4.18
C SER A 66 6.75 3.26 2.78
N ARG A 67 7.14 2.31 1.94
CA ARG A 67 6.63 2.24 0.57
C ARG A 67 5.13 2.04 0.56
N VAL A 68 4.63 1.13 1.40
CA VAL A 68 3.19 0.89 1.48
C VAL A 68 2.47 2.12 2.01
N ARG A 69 2.99 2.70 3.09
CA ARG A 69 2.34 3.87 3.69
C ARG A 69 2.29 5.04 2.72
N ASN A 70 3.41 5.33 2.06
CA ASN A 70 3.46 6.44 1.11
C ASN A 70 2.57 6.17 -0.09
N ALA A 71 2.50 4.92 -0.54
CA ALA A 71 1.62 4.54 -1.64
C ALA A 71 0.17 4.80 -1.28
N LEU A 72 -0.25 4.35 -0.10
CA LEU A 72 -1.63 4.55 0.33
C LEU A 72 -1.97 6.03 0.49
N LYS A 73 -1.00 6.82 0.93
CA LYS A 73 -1.17 8.26 1.06
C LYS A 73 -1.44 8.90 -0.30
N ILE A 74 -0.68 8.51 -1.31
CA ILE A 74 -0.87 9.01 -2.66
C ILE A 74 -2.22 8.57 -3.20
N MET A 75 -2.56 7.31 -3.02
CA MET A 75 -3.84 6.79 -3.52
C MET A 75 -5.02 7.53 -2.91
N ARG A 76 -4.96 7.79 -1.61
CA ARG A 76 -6.04 8.51 -0.94
C ARG A 76 -6.18 9.93 -1.48
N LYS A 77 -5.04 10.59 -1.67
CA LYS A 77 -5.06 11.95 -2.20
C LYS A 77 -5.67 11.99 -3.58
N GLU A 78 -5.30 11.05 -4.44
CA GLU A 78 -5.84 11.00 -5.79
C GLU A 78 -7.30 10.59 -5.80
N GLN A 79 -7.71 9.75 -4.87
CA GLN A 79 -9.11 9.40 -4.74
C GLN A 79 -9.96 10.62 -4.41
N GLU A 80 -9.47 11.46 -3.51
CA GLU A 80 -10.18 12.68 -3.13
C GLU A 80 -10.18 13.70 -4.25
N ASN A 81 -9.07 13.82 -4.96
CA ASN A 81 -8.96 14.79 -6.06
C ASN A 81 -9.76 14.37 -7.28
N GLY A 82 -9.92 13.09 -7.48
CA GLY A 82 -10.63 12.56 -8.64
C GLY A 82 -12.13 12.69 -8.55
N ARG A 83 -12.63 13.19 -7.44
CA ARG A 83 -14.05 13.36 -7.23
C ARG A 83 -14.36 14.84 -7.12
#